data_57c578bfc158035d690ec9af278b1fb2
#
_entry.id   57c578bfc158035d690ec9af278b1fb2
#
_cell.length_a   1.000
_cell.length_b   1.000
_cell.length_c   1.000
_cell.angle_alpha   90.00
_cell.angle_beta   90.00
_cell.angle_gamma   90.00
#
_symmetry.space_group_name_H-M   'P 1'
#
loop_
_entity.id
_entity.type
_entity.pdbx_description
1 polymer ?
#
loop_
_entity_poly.entity_id
_entity_poly.type
_entity_poly.pdbx_seq_one_letter_code
_entity_poly.pdbx_strand_id
1 'polypeptide(L)'
;MAATFDPPSWLAVPADLYKRALNRQAVSISKRLRKRGAAVPVKAVMDAIHAAYHRCDGLDPYDGMPLQGALLADYIKGELKPSGVEPDGRWDRLPAVGTAHPSETLAFEIVSWRTWIAKGDRTAEEYIAHCCAVAAWAGGR
;
A
#
# COMPACT_ATOMS: atom_id res chain seq x y z
N MET A 1 -22.93 -11.38 13.48
CA MET A 1 -22.18 -10.23 13.96
C MET A 1 -21.46 -9.56 12.80
N ALA A 2 -21.51 -8.25 12.73
CA ALA A 2 -20.72 -7.53 11.75
C ALA A 2 -19.24 -7.73 12.06
N ALA A 3 -18.44 -8.03 11.03
CA ALA A 3 -17.01 -8.11 11.20
C ALA A 3 -16.44 -6.74 11.58
N THR A 4 -15.63 -6.70 12.62
CA THR A 4 -14.94 -5.48 13.02
C THR A 4 -13.58 -5.44 12.34
N PHE A 5 -13.25 -4.30 11.74
CA PHE A 5 -11.93 -4.09 11.17
C PHE A 5 -11.07 -3.34 12.20
N ASP A 6 -10.38 -4.11 13.03
CA ASP A 6 -9.48 -3.52 14.01
C ASP A 6 -8.11 -3.29 13.38
N PRO A 7 -7.53 -2.07 13.51
CA PRO A 7 -6.21 -1.82 12.96
C PRO A 7 -5.13 -2.60 13.71
N PRO A 8 -4.05 -3.01 13.02
CA PRO A 8 -2.90 -3.58 13.73
C PRO A 8 -2.25 -2.55 14.62
N SER A 9 -1.64 -3.00 15.71
CA SER A 9 -1.06 -2.10 16.72
C SER A 9 -0.01 -1.14 16.16
N TRP A 10 0.77 -1.58 15.17
CA TRP A 10 1.83 -0.74 14.59
C TRP A 10 1.28 0.50 13.87
N LEU A 11 0.04 0.42 13.39
CA LEU A 11 -0.56 1.49 12.58
C LEU A 11 -0.94 2.71 13.43
N ALA A 12 -1.34 2.49 14.69
CA ALA A 12 -1.67 3.55 15.66
C ALA A 12 -2.72 4.55 15.14
N VAL A 13 -3.75 4.06 14.46
CA VAL A 13 -4.83 4.85 13.87
C VAL A 13 -6.15 4.43 14.52
N PRO A 14 -7.05 5.38 14.83
CA PRO A 14 -8.38 5.01 15.37
C PRO A 14 -9.14 4.07 14.42
N ALA A 15 -9.92 3.17 15.00
CA ALA A 15 -10.63 2.13 14.24
C ALA A 15 -11.56 2.70 13.17
N ASP A 16 -12.24 3.81 13.44
CA ASP A 16 -13.13 4.46 12.49
C ASP A 16 -12.38 5.02 11.27
N LEU A 17 -11.23 5.64 11.49
CA LEU A 17 -10.37 6.13 10.40
C LEU A 17 -9.79 4.98 9.60
N TYR A 18 -9.38 3.91 10.28
CA TYR A 18 -8.88 2.72 9.62
C TYR A 18 -9.92 2.11 8.68
N LYS A 19 -11.15 1.96 9.15
CA LYS A 19 -12.25 1.42 8.34
C LYS A 19 -12.51 2.30 7.11
N ARG A 20 -12.48 3.62 7.28
CA ARG A 20 -12.63 4.55 6.16
C ARG A 20 -11.52 4.39 5.15
N ALA A 21 -10.28 4.21 5.62
CA ALA A 21 -9.13 3.98 4.74
C ALA A 21 -9.29 2.68 3.94
N LEU A 22 -9.67 1.59 4.60
CA LEU A 22 -9.92 0.31 3.95
C LEU A 22 -10.99 0.44 2.86
N ASN A 23 -12.09 1.11 3.19
CA ASN A 23 -13.19 1.28 2.24
C ASN A 23 -12.74 2.09 1.01
N ARG A 24 -12.03 3.20 1.24
CA ARG A 24 -11.55 4.05 0.14
C ARG A 24 -10.57 3.30 -0.76
N GLN A 25 -9.64 2.58 -0.18
CA GLN A 25 -8.67 1.77 -0.92
C GLN A 25 -9.36 0.65 -1.70
N ALA A 26 -10.31 -0.03 -1.05
CA ALA A 26 -11.04 -1.14 -1.67
C ALA A 26 -11.91 -0.68 -2.84
N VAL A 27 -12.60 0.45 -2.72
CA VAL A 27 -13.42 1.02 -3.80
C VAL A 27 -12.54 1.34 -5.01
N SER A 28 -11.40 1.97 -4.79
CA SER A 28 -10.47 2.33 -5.85
C SER A 28 -9.93 1.08 -6.57
N ILE A 29 -9.53 0.07 -5.82
CA ILE A 29 -9.00 -1.18 -6.37
C ILE A 29 -10.09 -1.96 -7.11
N SER A 30 -11.29 -2.06 -6.54
CA SER A 30 -12.41 -2.74 -7.18
C SER A 30 -12.73 -2.12 -8.55
N LYS A 31 -12.69 -0.79 -8.66
CA LYS A 31 -12.88 -0.10 -9.93
C LYS A 31 -11.80 -0.45 -10.95
N ARG A 32 -10.54 -0.49 -10.53
CA ARG A 32 -9.44 -0.86 -11.43
C ARG A 32 -9.55 -2.30 -11.90
N LEU A 33 -9.94 -3.22 -11.03
CA LEU A 33 -10.14 -4.62 -11.38
C LEU A 33 -11.28 -4.77 -12.38
N ARG A 34 -12.38 -4.03 -12.18
CA ARG A 34 -13.51 -4.05 -13.12
C ARG A 34 -13.11 -3.61 -14.52
N LYS A 35 -12.28 -2.57 -14.62
CA LYS A 35 -11.76 -2.10 -15.91
C LYS A 35 -10.90 -3.16 -16.61
N ARG A 36 -10.29 -4.06 -15.84
CA ARG A 36 -9.49 -5.17 -16.37
C ARG A 36 -10.33 -6.44 -16.59
N GLY A 37 -11.64 -6.37 -16.41
CA GLY A 37 -12.55 -7.50 -16.62
C GLY A 37 -12.76 -8.38 -15.40
N ALA A 38 -12.26 -8.00 -14.22
CA ALA A 38 -12.42 -8.78 -13.00
C ALA A 38 -13.44 -8.12 -12.07
N ALA A 39 -14.61 -8.75 -11.91
CA ALA A 39 -15.68 -8.25 -11.04
C ALA A 39 -15.45 -8.80 -9.63
N VAL A 40 -14.82 -8.00 -8.75
CA VAL A 40 -14.57 -8.38 -7.37
C VAL A 40 -15.32 -7.43 -6.44
N PRO A 41 -16.18 -7.95 -5.52
CA PRO A 41 -16.93 -7.11 -4.60
C PRO A 41 -15.99 -6.30 -3.69
N VAL A 42 -16.41 -5.06 -3.37
CA VAL A 42 -15.64 -4.18 -2.49
C VAL A 42 -15.35 -4.86 -1.15
N LYS A 43 -16.31 -5.59 -0.58
CA LYS A 43 -16.10 -6.29 0.70
C LYS A 43 -14.96 -7.31 0.62
N ALA A 44 -14.88 -8.08 -0.47
CA ALA A 44 -13.80 -9.04 -0.65
C ALA A 44 -12.44 -8.36 -0.73
N VAL A 45 -12.38 -7.20 -1.40
CA VAL A 45 -11.16 -6.39 -1.48
C VAL A 45 -10.79 -5.86 -0.10
N MET A 46 -11.77 -5.33 0.66
CA MET A 46 -11.55 -4.85 2.02
C MET A 46 -10.96 -5.93 2.93
N ASP A 47 -11.55 -7.14 2.89
CA ASP A 47 -11.08 -8.25 3.70
C ASP A 47 -9.63 -8.61 3.37
N ALA A 48 -9.29 -8.62 2.08
CA ALA A 48 -7.94 -8.94 1.62
C ALA A 48 -6.92 -7.86 2.02
N ILE A 49 -7.29 -6.59 1.93
CA ILE A 49 -6.43 -5.48 2.35
C ILE A 49 -6.23 -5.52 3.86
N HIS A 50 -7.30 -5.75 4.62
CA HIS A 50 -7.23 -5.86 6.08
C HIS A 50 -6.27 -6.98 6.49
N ALA A 51 -6.35 -8.14 5.84
CA ALA A 51 -5.43 -9.23 6.08
C ALA A 51 -3.98 -8.84 5.79
N ALA A 52 -3.75 -8.06 4.73
CA ALA A 52 -2.41 -7.57 4.39
C ALA A 52 -1.86 -6.63 5.46
N TYR A 53 -2.68 -5.72 6.00
CA TYR A 53 -2.27 -4.85 7.10
C TYR A 53 -1.84 -5.66 8.33
N HIS A 54 -2.59 -6.73 8.65
CA HIS A 54 -2.27 -7.58 9.81
C HIS A 54 -1.06 -8.49 9.58
N ARG A 55 -0.75 -8.84 8.33
CA ARG A 55 0.49 -9.58 8.01
C ARG A 55 1.72 -8.68 8.03
N CYS A 56 1.52 -7.38 7.81
CA CYS A 56 2.60 -6.39 7.82
C CYS A 56 3.07 -6.14 9.26
N ASP A 57 4.36 -6.05 9.44
CA ASP A 57 4.97 -5.78 10.76
C ASP A 57 5.29 -4.31 10.96
N GLY A 58 4.77 -3.43 10.12
CA GLY A 58 5.01 -1.99 10.19
C GLY A 58 6.23 -1.53 9.40
N LEU A 59 6.88 -2.44 8.68
CA LEU A 59 8.02 -2.12 7.83
C LEU A 59 7.66 -2.31 6.36
N ASP A 60 8.25 -1.47 5.50
CA ASP A 60 8.15 -1.68 4.06
C ASP A 60 8.92 -2.97 3.71
N PRO A 61 8.30 -3.92 3.00
CA PRO A 61 8.95 -5.20 2.71
C PRO A 61 10.12 -5.10 1.72
N TYR A 62 10.30 -3.97 1.04
CA TYR A 62 11.37 -3.79 0.06
C TYR A 62 12.59 -3.07 0.62
N ASP A 63 12.39 -2.01 1.39
CA ASP A 63 13.51 -1.24 1.95
C ASP A 63 13.72 -1.44 3.46
N GLY A 64 12.80 -2.13 4.12
CA GLY A 64 12.91 -2.44 5.54
C GLY A 64 12.73 -1.25 6.47
N MET A 65 12.32 -0.09 5.97
CA MET A 65 12.13 1.09 6.80
C MET A 65 10.71 1.16 7.37
N PRO A 66 10.55 1.80 8.55
CA PRO A 66 9.24 1.91 9.17
C PRO A 66 8.23 2.69 8.33
N LEU A 67 6.97 2.20 8.32
CA LEU A 67 5.82 2.92 7.79
C LEU A 67 5.28 3.84 8.88
N GLN A 68 4.73 4.99 8.46
CA GLN A 68 4.18 5.97 9.40
C GLN A 68 2.65 5.96 9.33
N GLY A 69 2.02 5.27 10.28
CA GLY A 69 0.57 5.16 10.34
C GLY A 69 -0.15 6.49 10.47
N ALA A 70 0.45 7.47 11.17
CA ALA A 70 -0.13 8.80 11.34
C ALA A 70 -0.43 9.48 10.00
N LEU A 71 0.38 9.21 8.97
CA LEU A 71 0.15 9.76 7.63
C LEU A 71 -1.13 9.23 7.00
N LEU A 72 -1.52 8.00 7.33
CA LEU A 72 -2.78 7.44 6.84
C LEU A 72 -3.98 8.22 7.39
N ALA A 73 -3.93 8.61 8.66
CA ALA A 73 -4.95 9.44 9.28
C ALA A 73 -5.03 10.82 8.58
N ASP A 74 -3.91 11.45 8.32
CA ASP A 74 -3.85 12.74 7.61
C ASP A 74 -4.44 12.63 6.21
N TYR A 75 -4.10 11.56 5.49
CA TYR A 75 -4.61 11.29 4.15
C TYR A 75 -6.15 11.13 4.16
N ILE A 76 -6.68 10.39 5.13
CA ILE A 76 -8.13 10.15 5.22
C ILE A 76 -8.88 11.42 5.62
N LYS A 77 -8.30 12.26 6.47
CA LYS A 77 -8.89 13.55 6.85
C LYS A 77 -8.93 14.54 5.69
N GLY A 78 -8.20 14.26 4.60
CA GLY A 78 -8.24 15.06 3.38
C GLY A 78 -7.52 16.39 3.43
N GLU A 79 -6.65 16.58 4.43
CA GLU A 79 -5.91 17.83 4.58
C GLU A 79 -4.96 18.07 3.41
N LEU A 80 -4.28 17.01 2.97
CA LEU A 80 -3.43 17.05 1.77
C LEU A 80 -3.42 15.66 1.15
N LYS A 81 -3.44 15.62 -0.19
CA LYS A 81 -3.35 14.36 -0.92
C LYS A 81 -1.98 14.23 -1.58
N PRO A 82 -1.32 13.08 -1.49
CA PRO A 82 -0.08 12.88 -2.21
C PRO A 82 -0.34 12.88 -3.73
N SER A 83 0.51 13.54 -4.48
CA SER A 83 0.41 13.62 -5.94
C SER A 83 1.75 13.21 -6.55
N GLY A 84 2.07 11.93 -6.43
CA GLY A 84 3.39 11.44 -6.84
C GLY A 84 4.41 11.60 -5.73
N VAL A 85 5.67 11.75 -6.08
CA VAL A 85 6.75 11.95 -5.11
C VAL A 85 6.86 13.43 -4.79
N GLU A 86 6.56 13.79 -3.55
CA GLU A 86 6.70 15.17 -3.10
C GLU A 86 8.18 15.53 -2.92
N PRO A 87 8.60 16.76 -3.30
CA PRO A 87 10.00 17.17 -3.19
C PRO A 87 10.57 17.07 -1.78
N ASP A 88 9.73 17.28 -0.75
CA ASP A 88 10.16 17.23 0.66
C ASP A 88 10.04 15.83 1.27
N GLY A 89 9.57 14.84 0.51
CA GLY A 89 9.41 13.48 0.99
C GLY A 89 8.31 13.30 2.04
N ARG A 90 7.41 14.26 2.19
CA ARG A 90 6.38 14.27 3.23
C ARG A 90 5.56 12.98 3.31
N TRP A 91 5.21 12.42 2.14
CA TRP A 91 4.37 11.23 2.07
C TRP A 91 5.13 9.93 1.87
N ASP A 92 6.46 9.98 1.86
CA ASP A 92 7.29 8.82 1.52
C ASP A 92 6.95 7.57 2.34
N ARG A 93 6.62 7.74 3.62
CA ARG A 93 6.35 6.63 4.53
C ARG A 93 4.87 6.35 4.76
N LEU A 94 3.97 6.96 3.95
CA LEU A 94 2.54 6.68 4.00
C LEU A 94 2.29 5.21 3.62
N PRO A 95 1.57 4.43 4.47
CA PRO A 95 1.20 3.07 4.09
C PRO A 95 0.31 3.06 2.85
N ALA A 96 0.69 2.28 1.86
CA ALA A 96 -0.03 2.15 0.59
C ALA A 96 -0.26 0.68 0.28
N VAL A 97 -1.35 0.39 -0.44
CA VAL A 97 -1.70 -0.97 -0.83
C VAL A 97 -1.13 -1.27 -2.20
N GLY A 98 -0.18 -2.20 -2.25
CA GLY A 98 0.44 -2.65 -3.49
C GLY A 98 0.19 -4.13 -3.74
N THR A 99 0.73 -4.63 -4.84
CA THR A 99 0.68 -6.04 -5.20
C THR A 99 2.08 -6.53 -5.52
N ALA A 100 2.45 -7.69 -4.98
CA ALA A 100 3.72 -8.33 -5.33
C ALA A 100 3.68 -8.85 -6.76
N HIS A 101 2.53 -9.37 -7.15
CA HIS A 101 2.28 -9.93 -8.48
C HIS A 101 0.99 -9.34 -9.05
N PRO A 102 1.06 -8.32 -9.93
CA PRO A 102 -0.14 -7.66 -10.44
C PRO A 102 -1.13 -8.59 -11.16
N SER A 103 -0.68 -9.76 -11.61
CA SER A 103 -1.56 -10.75 -12.23
C SER A 103 -2.44 -11.50 -11.23
N GLU A 104 -2.09 -11.47 -9.93
CA GLU A 104 -2.84 -12.14 -8.89
C GLU A 104 -3.88 -11.19 -8.28
N THR A 105 -5.15 -11.59 -8.35
CA THR A 105 -6.24 -10.83 -7.77
C THR A 105 -6.23 -11.02 -6.25
N LEU A 106 -6.38 -9.96 -5.48
CA LEU A 106 -6.46 -9.96 -4.01
C LEU A 106 -5.16 -10.36 -3.30
N ALA A 107 -4.03 -10.40 -3.99
CA ALA A 107 -2.72 -10.63 -3.38
C ALA A 107 -2.05 -9.29 -3.07
N PHE A 108 -2.40 -8.71 -1.93
CA PHE A 108 -1.94 -7.37 -1.55
C PHE A 108 -0.76 -7.42 -0.57
N GLU A 109 0.04 -6.35 -0.62
CA GLU A 109 1.10 -6.08 0.34
C GLU A 109 1.01 -4.61 0.76
N ILE A 110 1.42 -4.31 1.99
CA ILE A 110 1.45 -2.93 2.47
C ILE A 110 2.88 -2.42 2.32
N VAL A 111 3.02 -1.37 1.54
CA VAL A 111 4.32 -0.78 1.21
C VAL A 111 4.28 0.72 1.51
N SER A 112 5.43 1.38 1.47
CA SER A 112 5.45 2.84 1.57
C SER A 112 4.96 3.47 0.26
N TRP A 113 4.42 4.67 0.36
CA TRP A 113 4.03 5.45 -0.81
C TRP A 113 5.18 5.58 -1.82
N ARG A 114 6.39 5.80 -1.32
CA ARG A 114 7.57 5.90 -2.16
C ARG A 114 7.83 4.61 -2.96
N THR A 115 7.75 3.46 -2.29
CA THR A 115 7.90 2.15 -2.96
C THR A 115 6.76 1.93 -3.95
N TRP A 116 5.53 2.27 -3.57
CA TRP A 116 4.36 2.09 -4.42
C TRP A 116 4.53 2.82 -5.76
N ILE A 117 4.99 4.07 -5.71
CA ILE A 117 5.24 4.86 -6.92
C ILE A 117 6.41 4.29 -7.74
N ALA A 118 7.52 3.97 -7.07
CA ALA A 118 8.72 3.49 -7.75
C ALA A 118 8.50 2.13 -8.42
N LYS A 119 7.79 1.23 -7.74
CA LYS A 119 7.53 -0.12 -8.25
C LYS A 119 6.53 -0.11 -9.40
N GLY A 120 5.47 0.70 -9.32
CA GLY A 120 4.43 0.74 -10.33
C GLY A 120 3.79 -0.64 -10.52
N ASP A 121 3.60 -1.04 -11.78
CA ASP A 121 2.98 -2.31 -12.14
C ASP A 121 3.96 -3.49 -12.27
N ARG A 122 5.20 -3.32 -11.84
CA ARG A 122 6.20 -4.38 -11.89
C ARG A 122 5.91 -5.45 -10.85
N THR A 123 6.34 -6.68 -11.13
CA THR A 123 6.33 -7.74 -10.08
C THR A 123 7.41 -7.41 -9.04
N ALA A 124 7.31 -8.04 -7.87
CA ALA A 124 8.33 -7.89 -6.82
C ALA A 124 9.72 -8.25 -7.36
N GLU A 125 9.83 -9.35 -8.10
CA GLU A 125 11.09 -9.82 -8.66
C GLU A 125 11.68 -8.84 -9.68
N GLU A 126 10.84 -8.29 -10.55
CA GLU A 126 11.27 -7.31 -11.55
C GLU A 126 11.77 -6.02 -10.90
N TYR A 127 11.06 -5.54 -9.87
CA TYR A 127 11.44 -4.34 -9.15
C TYR A 127 12.76 -4.52 -8.41
N ILE A 128 12.92 -5.64 -7.68
CA ILE A 128 14.13 -5.95 -6.93
C ILE A 128 15.32 -6.09 -7.88
N ALA A 129 15.13 -6.80 -9.01
CA ALA A 129 16.18 -6.98 -10.01
C ALA A 129 16.65 -5.63 -10.58
N HIS A 130 15.70 -4.73 -10.84
CA HIS A 130 16.04 -3.39 -11.35
C HIS A 130 16.81 -2.59 -10.29
N CYS A 131 16.38 -2.63 -9.03
CA CYS A 131 17.08 -1.93 -7.94
C CYS A 131 18.51 -2.47 -7.78
N CYS A 132 18.70 -3.79 -7.87
CA CYS A 132 20.01 -4.41 -7.80
C CYS A 132 20.92 -3.97 -8.95
N ALA A 133 20.36 -3.91 -10.16
CA ALA A 133 21.10 -3.47 -11.35
C ALA A 133 21.55 -2.01 -11.20
N VAL A 134 20.66 -1.14 -10.73
CA VAL A 134 20.99 0.27 -10.48
C VAL A 134 22.09 0.39 -9.43
N ALA A 135 21.96 -0.33 -8.31
CA ALA A 135 22.95 -0.29 -7.24
C ALA A 135 24.31 -0.81 -7.70
N ALA A 136 24.34 -1.89 -8.46
CA ALA A 136 25.57 -2.47 -8.99
C ALA A 136 26.28 -1.51 -9.96
N TRP A 137 25.52 -0.89 -10.85
CA TRP A 137 26.07 0.10 -11.77
C TRP A 137 26.63 1.31 -11.02
N ALA A 138 25.84 1.87 -10.09
CA ALA A 138 26.24 3.04 -9.32
C ALA A 138 27.46 2.76 -8.43
N GLY A 139 27.53 1.55 -7.85
CA GLY A 139 28.66 1.13 -7.03
C GLY A 139 29.93 0.87 -7.79
N GLY A 140 29.86 0.61 -9.10
CA GLY A 140 31.00 0.35 -9.97
C GLY A 140 31.62 1.58 -10.63
N ARG A 141 31.04 2.76 -10.38
CA ARG A 141 31.55 4.01 -10.94
C ARG A 141 32.71 4.59 -10.14
#